data_c077c4733b981a364f7ad383bd5c3389
#
_entry.id   c077c4733b981a364f7ad383bd5c3389
#
_cell.length_a   1.000
_cell.length_b   1.000
_cell.length_c   1.000
_cell.angle_alpha   90.00
_cell.angle_beta   90.00
_cell.angle_gamma   90.00
#
_symmetry.space_group_name_H-M   'P 1'
#
loop_
_entity.id
_entity.type
_entity.pdbx_description
1 polymer ?
#
loop_
_entity_poly.entity_id
_entity_poly.type
_entity_poly.pdbx_seq_one_letter_code
_entity_poly.pdbx_strand_id
1 'polypeptide(L)'
;MNRLKHTRIYLAGAMEKDATNGVEWRQTLMRELADLEIYWLDPTQKPTDIGRETLETKQELIEARLAGDYDAVHKLMRIIRCVDLRMCDISDCIIINLDPDIPTYGSMEEVVQSNRQKKPIILRVEGGKERTPLWLLAMIPHQLIFSTWEEVHHYLRHIAHDSVIDRLDRWYFFNFHGDS
;
A
#
# COMPACT_ATOMS: atom_id res chain seq x y z
N MET A 1 -1.55 24.12 -7.68
CA MET A 1 -2.16 23.02 -8.50
C MET A 1 -1.99 21.74 -7.72
N ASN A 2 -3.03 20.94 -7.53
CA ASN A 2 -2.89 19.64 -6.83
C ASN A 2 -2.43 18.57 -7.84
N ARG A 3 -1.15 18.14 -7.76
CA ARG A 3 -0.57 17.12 -8.65
C ARG A 3 -1.05 15.70 -8.35
N LEU A 4 -1.48 15.44 -7.10
CA LEU A 4 -1.99 14.13 -6.71
C LEU A 4 -3.46 13.91 -7.04
N LYS A 5 -4.14 14.94 -7.56
CA LYS A 5 -5.54 14.81 -7.97
C LYS A 5 -5.69 13.68 -8.99
N HIS A 6 -6.57 12.73 -8.68
CA HIS A 6 -6.86 11.52 -9.48
C HIS A 6 -5.69 10.53 -9.64
N THR A 7 -4.59 10.72 -8.92
CA THR A 7 -3.53 9.70 -8.81
C THR A 7 -4.08 8.46 -8.11
N ARG A 8 -3.77 7.29 -8.61
CA ARG A 8 -4.21 6.01 -8.02
C ARG A 8 -3.16 5.53 -7.04
N ILE A 9 -3.52 5.46 -5.76
CA ILE A 9 -2.61 5.01 -4.71
C ILE A 9 -3.15 3.73 -4.08
N TYR A 10 -2.33 2.65 -4.14
CA TYR A 10 -2.64 1.37 -3.52
C TYR A 10 -2.18 1.35 -2.07
N LEU A 11 -3.02 0.77 -1.17
CA LEU A 11 -2.78 0.73 0.26
C LEU A 11 -2.42 -0.69 0.71
N ALA A 12 -1.13 -0.98 0.84
CA ALA A 12 -0.60 -2.25 1.32
C ALA A 12 -0.40 -2.28 2.84
N GLY A 13 -0.47 -3.46 3.43
CA GLY A 13 -0.22 -3.64 4.87
C GLY A 13 -0.87 -4.90 5.40
N ALA A 14 -0.52 -5.26 6.64
CA ALA A 14 -1.01 -6.47 7.29
C ALA A 14 -2.54 -6.52 7.32
N MET A 15 -3.10 -7.66 6.95
CA MET A 15 -4.52 -7.98 7.05
C MET A 15 -4.74 -9.26 7.84
N GLU A 16 -4.05 -10.36 7.52
CA GLU A 16 -4.26 -11.67 8.14
C GLU A 16 -4.08 -11.66 9.66
N LYS A 17 -3.10 -10.93 10.16
CA LYS A 17 -2.75 -10.88 11.59
C LYS A 17 -3.16 -9.59 12.30
N ASP A 18 -3.79 -8.67 11.59
CA ASP A 18 -4.34 -7.45 12.16
C ASP A 18 -5.75 -7.69 12.70
N ALA A 19 -6.05 -7.20 13.90
CA ALA A 19 -7.35 -7.40 14.57
C ALA A 19 -8.50 -6.74 13.83
N THR A 20 -8.22 -5.63 13.14
CA THR A 20 -9.20 -4.86 12.35
C THR A 20 -9.15 -5.20 10.87
N ASN A 21 -8.41 -6.24 10.48
CA ASN A 21 -8.10 -6.56 9.09
C ASN A 21 -7.42 -5.40 8.33
N GLY A 22 -6.75 -4.52 9.10
CA GLY A 22 -6.07 -3.34 8.56
C GLY A 22 -7.01 -2.24 8.04
N VAL A 23 -8.30 -2.28 8.34
CA VAL A 23 -9.30 -1.32 7.84
C VAL A 23 -9.11 0.06 8.45
N GLU A 24 -8.86 0.14 9.74
CA GLU A 24 -8.90 1.40 10.50
C GLU A 24 -7.88 2.43 9.99
N TRP A 25 -6.61 2.04 9.83
CA TRP A 25 -5.58 2.98 9.39
C TRP A 25 -5.82 3.46 7.94
N ARG A 26 -6.36 2.57 7.06
CA ARG A 26 -6.69 2.92 5.67
C ARG A 26 -7.79 3.98 5.63
N GLN A 27 -8.88 3.75 6.35
CA GLN A 27 -9.99 4.70 6.42
C GLN A 27 -9.57 6.04 7.02
N THR A 28 -8.72 6.04 8.05
CA THR A 28 -8.18 7.26 8.65
C THR A 28 -7.34 8.04 7.65
N LEU A 29 -6.39 7.37 6.97
CA LEU A 29 -5.55 8.00 5.94
C LEU A 29 -6.39 8.61 4.82
N MET A 30 -7.35 7.86 4.28
CA MET A 30 -8.23 8.34 3.20
C MET A 30 -9.05 9.56 3.62
N ARG A 31 -9.57 9.57 4.84
CA ARG A 31 -10.36 10.69 5.39
C ARG A 31 -9.50 11.94 5.57
N GLU A 32 -8.30 11.79 6.13
CA GLU A 32 -7.41 12.92 6.43
C GLU A 32 -6.78 13.57 5.19
N LEU A 33 -6.73 12.84 4.08
CA LEU A 33 -6.22 13.30 2.79
C LEU A 33 -7.31 13.46 1.72
N ALA A 34 -8.58 13.56 2.13
CA ALA A 34 -9.71 13.68 1.20
C ALA A 34 -9.62 14.91 0.28
N ASP A 35 -9.01 15.99 0.77
CA ASP A 35 -8.77 17.22 0.02
C ASP A 35 -7.77 17.06 -1.15
N LEU A 36 -6.97 16.00 -1.17
CA LEU A 36 -6.04 15.70 -2.26
C LEU A 36 -6.72 15.02 -3.47
N GLU A 37 -7.99 14.63 -3.36
CA GLU A 37 -8.78 14.02 -4.45
C GLU A 37 -8.07 12.80 -5.09
N ILE A 38 -7.42 11.97 -4.25
CA ILE A 38 -6.71 10.76 -4.65
C ILE A 38 -7.71 9.64 -4.92
N TYR A 39 -7.46 8.82 -5.94
CA TYR A 39 -8.16 7.55 -6.12
C TYR A 39 -7.47 6.45 -5.31
N TRP A 40 -8.08 6.08 -4.20
CA TRP A 40 -7.57 5.06 -3.32
C TRP A 40 -7.91 3.66 -3.83
N LEU A 41 -6.91 2.80 -3.90
CA LEU A 41 -7.06 1.38 -4.19
C LEU A 41 -6.85 0.61 -2.89
N ASP A 42 -7.95 0.41 -2.17
CA ASP A 42 -7.97 -0.25 -0.87
C ASP A 42 -8.36 -1.74 -1.03
N PRO A 43 -7.48 -2.70 -0.71
CA PRO A 43 -7.79 -4.13 -0.82
C PRO A 43 -8.92 -4.58 0.12
N THR A 44 -9.22 -3.81 1.18
CA THR A 44 -10.34 -4.11 2.07
C THR A 44 -11.69 -3.66 1.50
N GLN A 45 -11.68 -2.78 0.49
CA GLN A 45 -12.87 -2.21 -0.16
C GLN A 45 -12.81 -2.37 -1.67
N LYS A 46 -12.59 -3.61 -2.12
CA LYS A 46 -12.50 -3.92 -3.55
C LYS A 46 -13.78 -3.51 -4.30
N PRO A 47 -13.67 -2.99 -5.53
CA PRO A 47 -14.82 -2.50 -6.30
C PRO A 47 -15.74 -3.64 -6.76
N THR A 48 -15.32 -4.88 -6.62
CA THR A 48 -16.08 -6.09 -6.97
C THR A 48 -16.12 -7.04 -5.78
N ASP A 49 -17.10 -7.96 -5.75
CA ASP A 49 -17.16 -9.01 -4.74
C ASP A 49 -16.09 -10.10 -4.94
N ILE A 50 -15.46 -10.11 -6.12
CA ILE A 50 -14.43 -11.09 -6.45
C ILE A 50 -13.16 -10.81 -5.63
N GLY A 51 -12.74 -11.81 -4.85
CA GLY A 51 -11.56 -11.74 -4.01
C GLY A 51 -11.69 -10.76 -2.83
N ARG A 52 -12.92 -10.44 -2.40
CA ARG A 52 -13.16 -9.59 -1.22
C ARG A 52 -12.69 -10.31 0.04
N GLU A 53 -11.96 -9.60 0.87
CA GLU A 53 -11.38 -10.10 2.11
C GLU A 53 -12.20 -9.60 3.31
N THR A 54 -13.31 -10.30 3.59
CA THR A 54 -14.10 -10.05 4.79
C THR A 54 -13.59 -10.88 5.98
N LEU A 55 -14.10 -10.59 7.18
CA LEU A 55 -13.79 -11.39 8.36
C LEU A 55 -14.28 -12.83 8.19
N GLU A 56 -15.43 -13.03 7.51
CA GLU A 56 -15.98 -14.34 7.18
C GLU A 56 -15.04 -15.11 6.25
N THR A 57 -14.60 -14.49 5.15
CA THR A 57 -13.65 -15.10 4.21
C THR A 57 -12.34 -15.49 4.92
N LYS A 58 -11.86 -14.64 5.83
CA LYS A 58 -10.68 -14.93 6.63
C LYS A 58 -10.90 -16.15 7.53
N GLN A 59 -12.06 -16.24 8.19
CA GLN A 59 -12.41 -17.36 9.04
C GLN A 59 -12.51 -18.68 8.24
N GLU A 60 -13.17 -18.65 7.08
CA GLU A 60 -13.28 -19.80 6.17
C GLU A 60 -11.90 -20.32 5.74
N LEU A 61 -10.98 -19.42 5.39
CA LEU A 61 -9.60 -19.78 5.04
C LEU A 61 -8.84 -20.43 6.19
N ILE A 62 -9.01 -19.91 7.42
CA ILE A 62 -8.38 -20.48 8.62
C ILE A 62 -8.94 -21.88 8.89
N GLU A 63 -10.25 -22.06 8.84
CA GLU A 63 -10.93 -23.35 9.06
C GLU A 63 -10.51 -24.37 8.01
N ALA A 64 -10.53 -24.02 6.73
CA ALA A 64 -10.10 -24.92 5.66
C ALA A 64 -8.62 -25.33 5.84
N ARG A 65 -7.75 -24.40 6.20
CA ARG A 65 -6.33 -24.68 6.49
C ARG A 65 -6.16 -25.66 7.66
N LEU A 66 -6.91 -25.46 8.74
CA LEU A 66 -6.86 -26.34 9.90
C LEU A 66 -7.44 -27.72 9.62
N ALA A 67 -8.43 -27.81 8.73
CA ALA A 67 -8.99 -29.08 8.24
C ALA A 67 -8.09 -29.82 7.24
N GLY A 68 -7.00 -29.19 6.77
CA GLY A 68 -6.11 -29.75 5.75
C GLY A 68 -6.65 -29.63 4.32
N ASP A 69 -7.72 -28.87 4.09
CA ASP A 69 -8.25 -28.58 2.75
C ASP A 69 -7.45 -27.47 2.06
N TYR A 70 -6.23 -27.82 1.69
CA TYR A 70 -5.32 -26.87 1.02
C TYR A 70 -5.75 -26.49 -0.39
N ASP A 71 -6.58 -27.31 -1.05
CA ASP A 71 -7.11 -26.99 -2.37
C ASP A 71 -8.13 -25.85 -2.30
N ALA A 72 -9.02 -25.87 -1.31
CA ALA A 72 -9.95 -24.78 -1.06
C ALA A 72 -9.20 -23.49 -0.70
N VAL A 73 -8.20 -23.56 0.20
CA VAL A 73 -7.35 -22.42 0.55
C VAL A 73 -6.63 -21.86 -0.69
N HIS A 74 -6.00 -22.72 -1.47
CA HIS A 74 -5.29 -22.31 -2.68
C HIS A 74 -6.21 -21.61 -3.69
N LYS A 75 -7.38 -22.18 -3.95
CA LYS A 75 -8.36 -21.64 -4.89
C LYS A 75 -8.80 -20.23 -4.52
N LEU A 76 -9.15 -20.01 -3.26
CA LEU A 76 -9.62 -18.71 -2.78
C LEU A 76 -8.48 -17.69 -2.69
N MET A 77 -7.36 -18.04 -2.08
CA MET A 77 -6.20 -17.16 -1.97
C MET A 77 -5.62 -16.76 -3.34
N ARG A 78 -5.68 -17.64 -4.33
CA ARG A 78 -5.27 -17.31 -5.70
C ARG A 78 -6.12 -16.18 -6.29
N ILE A 79 -7.43 -16.18 -6.04
CA ILE A 79 -8.34 -15.14 -6.51
C ILE A 79 -8.01 -13.81 -5.82
N ILE A 80 -7.92 -13.81 -4.48
CA ILE A 80 -7.56 -12.65 -3.67
C ILE A 80 -6.26 -12.04 -4.19
N ARG A 81 -5.20 -12.83 -4.24
CA ARG A 81 -3.88 -12.41 -4.71
C ARG A 81 -3.92 -11.83 -6.14
N CYS A 82 -4.66 -12.44 -7.07
CA CYS A 82 -4.76 -11.93 -8.44
C CYS A 82 -5.41 -10.54 -8.49
N VAL A 83 -6.44 -10.30 -7.68
CA VAL A 83 -7.10 -8.99 -7.61
C VAL A 83 -6.17 -7.94 -6.99
N ASP A 84 -5.51 -8.26 -5.88
CA ASP A 84 -4.61 -7.33 -5.19
C ASP A 84 -3.41 -6.95 -6.05
N LEU A 85 -2.77 -7.93 -6.69
CA LEU A 85 -1.68 -7.64 -7.63
C LEU A 85 -2.16 -6.83 -8.83
N ARG A 86 -3.39 -7.05 -9.31
CA ARG A 86 -3.96 -6.20 -10.36
C ARG A 86 -4.20 -4.77 -9.89
N MET A 87 -4.70 -4.57 -8.68
CA MET A 87 -4.84 -3.23 -8.09
C MET A 87 -3.47 -2.57 -7.92
N CYS A 88 -2.48 -3.33 -7.45
CA CYS A 88 -1.10 -2.87 -7.37
C CYS A 88 -0.55 -2.47 -8.76
N ASP A 89 -0.80 -3.27 -9.81
CA ASP A 89 -0.36 -2.99 -11.19
C ASP A 89 -0.91 -1.68 -11.75
N ILE A 90 -2.19 -1.42 -11.54
CA ILE A 90 -2.83 -0.21 -12.07
C ILE A 90 -2.60 1.03 -11.21
N SER A 91 -2.02 0.89 -10.02
CA SER A 91 -1.69 2.03 -9.17
C SER A 91 -0.53 2.85 -9.75
N ASP A 92 -0.49 4.11 -9.41
CA ASP A 92 0.62 5.01 -9.77
C ASP A 92 1.66 5.09 -8.64
N CYS A 93 1.23 4.81 -7.40
CA CYS A 93 2.03 4.81 -6.19
C CYS A 93 1.51 3.75 -5.21
N ILE A 94 2.35 3.30 -4.29
CA ILE A 94 1.96 2.41 -3.19
C ILE A 94 2.33 3.03 -1.85
N ILE A 95 1.41 2.97 -0.89
CA ILE A 95 1.67 3.29 0.51
C ILE A 95 1.59 2.01 1.32
N ILE A 96 2.60 1.77 2.17
CA ILE A 96 2.70 0.56 2.97
C ILE A 96 2.72 0.92 4.44
N ASN A 97 1.82 0.32 5.21
CA ASN A 97 1.89 0.30 6.67
C ASN A 97 2.57 -1.01 7.11
N LEU A 98 3.82 -0.92 7.53
CA LEU A 98 4.63 -2.05 7.96
C LEU A 98 4.76 -2.10 9.47
N ASP A 99 4.30 -3.19 10.07
CA ASP A 99 4.73 -3.60 11.39
C ASP A 99 5.80 -4.70 11.23
N PRO A 100 7.07 -4.46 11.64
CA PRO A 100 8.15 -5.44 11.49
C PRO A 100 7.94 -6.72 12.30
N ASP A 101 7.07 -6.70 13.31
CA ASP A 101 6.78 -7.88 14.15
C ASP A 101 5.66 -8.75 13.53
N ILE A 102 4.97 -8.24 12.49
CA ILE A 102 3.90 -8.96 11.80
C ILE A 102 4.37 -9.40 10.41
N PRO A 103 4.56 -10.69 10.15
CA PRO A 103 4.89 -11.18 8.82
C PRO A 103 3.78 -10.85 7.80
N THR A 104 4.15 -10.16 6.72
CA THR A 104 3.23 -9.70 5.66
C THR A 104 3.74 -10.13 4.28
N TYR A 105 3.62 -11.42 3.97
CA TYR A 105 4.17 -11.97 2.72
C TYR A 105 3.52 -11.36 1.47
N GLY A 106 2.20 -11.12 1.49
CA GLY A 106 1.48 -10.47 0.40
C GLY A 106 2.00 -9.05 0.17
N SER A 107 2.09 -8.24 1.21
CA SER A 107 2.61 -6.88 1.11
C SER A 107 4.05 -6.82 0.61
N MET A 108 4.89 -7.81 0.95
CA MET A 108 6.24 -7.88 0.42
C MET A 108 6.27 -8.19 -1.09
N GLU A 109 5.37 -9.02 -1.59
CA GLU A 109 5.23 -9.25 -3.04
C GLU A 109 4.81 -7.96 -3.75
N GLU A 110 3.85 -7.21 -3.21
CA GLU A 110 3.38 -5.93 -3.73
C GLU A 110 4.49 -4.88 -3.78
N VAL A 111 5.33 -4.81 -2.73
CA VAL A 111 6.53 -3.96 -2.68
C VAL A 111 7.51 -4.30 -3.80
N VAL A 112 7.87 -5.57 -3.94
CA VAL A 112 8.82 -6.03 -4.96
C VAL A 112 8.30 -5.72 -6.36
N GLN A 113 7.00 -5.97 -6.61
CA GLN A 113 6.37 -5.69 -7.89
C GLN A 113 6.36 -4.19 -8.20
N SER A 114 5.97 -3.35 -7.25
CA SER A 114 5.99 -1.89 -7.39
C SER A 114 7.40 -1.35 -7.61
N ASN A 115 8.39 -1.89 -6.91
CA ASN A 115 9.79 -1.50 -7.10
C ASN A 115 10.31 -1.84 -8.50
N ARG A 116 9.95 -3.01 -9.05
CA ARG A 116 10.29 -3.39 -10.43
C ARG A 116 9.68 -2.43 -11.46
N GLN A 117 8.49 -1.93 -11.19
CA GLN A 117 7.79 -0.94 -12.01
C GLN A 117 8.26 0.50 -11.76
N LYS A 118 9.25 0.69 -10.88
CA LYS A 118 9.79 2.01 -10.48
C LYS A 118 8.76 2.98 -9.91
N LYS A 119 7.67 2.47 -9.36
CA LYS A 119 6.66 3.28 -8.68
C LYS A 119 7.22 3.91 -7.42
N PRO A 120 6.72 5.09 -7.00
CA PRO A 120 6.94 5.59 -5.65
C PRO A 120 6.42 4.59 -4.63
N ILE A 121 7.24 4.27 -3.64
CA ILE A 121 6.89 3.40 -2.52
C ILE A 121 7.05 4.22 -1.25
N ILE A 122 5.94 4.55 -0.62
CA ILE A 122 5.90 5.29 0.63
C ILE A 122 5.73 4.27 1.74
N LEU A 123 6.74 4.15 2.60
CA LEU A 123 6.76 3.17 3.67
C LEU A 123 6.59 3.85 5.03
N ARG A 124 5.52 3.54 5.74
CA ARG A 124 5.39 3.88 7.16
C ARG A 124 5.74 2.65 7.99
N VAL A 125 6.62 2.82 8.98
CA VAL A 125 7.11 1.73 9.83
C VAL A 125 6.60 1.91 11.26
N GLU A 126 5.91 0.88 11.76
CA GLU A 126 5.44 0.86 13.16
C GLU A 126 6.62 0.83 14.13
N GLY A 127 6.57 1.69 15.14
CA GLY A 127 7.62 1.84 16.15
C GLY A 127 8.87 2.61 15.66
N GLY A 128 8.83 3.17 14.44
CA GLY A 128 9.86 4.09 13.94
C GLY A 128 10.67 3.58 12.75
N LYS A 129 11.21 4.52 12.02
CA LYS A 129 12.00 4.31 10.79
C LYS A 129 13.23 3.43 11.02
N GLU A 130 13.84 3.49 12.18
CA GLU A 130 15.01 2.70 12.58
C GLU A 130 14.72 1.19 12.64
N ARG A 131 13.46 0.79 12.72
CA ARG A 131 13.02 -0.61 12.67
C ARG A 131 12.87 -1.16 11.25
N THR A 132 13.15 -0.36 10.24
CA THR A 132 13.03 -0.80 8.86
C THR A 132 13.93 -2.00 8.57
N PRO A 133 13.40 -3.12 8.04
CA PRO A 133 14.22 -4.25 7.62
C PRO A 133 15.30 -3.82 6.61
N LEU A 134 16.54 -4.28 6.82
CA LEU A 134 17.70 -3.88 6.00
C LEU A 134 17.48 -4.11 4.50
N TRP A 135 16.75 -5.17 4.14
CA TRP A 135 16.46 -5.46 2.74
C TRP A 135 15.58 -4.39 2.08
N LEU A 136 14.64 -3.79 2.83
CA LEU A 136 13.80 -2.69 2.34
C LEU A 136 14.58 -1.39 2.18
N LEU A 137 15.57 -1.13 3.04
CA LEU A 137 16.49 0.02 2.89
C LEU A 137 17.33 -0.05 1.60
N ALA A 138 17.55 -1.26 1.06
CA ALA A 138 18.23 -1.42 -0.22
C ALA A 138 17.31 -1.16 -1.43
N MET A 139 15.99 -1.23 -1.24
CA MET A 139 14.99 -1.06 -2.31
C MET A 139 14.33 0.31 -2.30
N ILE A 140 14.08 0.87 -1.12
CA ILE A 140 13.31 2.09 -0.93
C ILE A 140 14.26 3.20 -0.45
N PRO A 141 14.34 4.32 -1.16
CA PRO A 141 15.09 5.48 -0.68
C PRO A 141 14.63 5.87 0.73
N HIS A 142 15.57 6.07 1.65
CA HIS A 142 15.22 6.34 3.05
C HIS A 142 14.35 7.59 3.25
N GLN A 143 14.32 8.49 2.27
CA GLN A 143 13.47 9.69 2.25
C GLN A 143 11.98 9.35 2.06
N LEU A 144 11.68 8.15 1.56
CA LEU A 144 10.32 7.61 1.42
C LEU A 144 9.93 6.67 2.56
N ILE A 145 10.74 6.61 3.62
CA ILE A 145 10.50 5.80 4.81
C ILE A 145 10.21 6.73 5.98
N PHE A 146 9.06 6.54 6.62
CA PHE A 146 8.51 7.42 7.64
C PHE A 146 8.21 6.66 8.92
N SER A 147 8.28 7.35 10.06
CA SER A 147 7.96 6.82 11.39
C SER A 147 6.48 7.00 11.73
N THR A 148 5.86 8.07 11.25
CA THR A 148 4.50 8.45 11.62
C THR A 148 3.60 8.72 10.41
N TRP A 149 2.30 8.66 10.60
CA TRP A 149 1.33 9.06 9.58
C TRP A 149 1.37 10.56 9.28
N GLU A 150 1.69 11.37 10.28
CA GLU A 150 1.83 12.81 10.11
C GLU A 150 2.96 13.17 9.12
N GLU A 151 4.08 12.47 9.20
CA GLU A 151 5.18 12.61 8.22
C GLU A 151 4.74 12.20 6.81
N VAL A 152 3.97 11.12 6.67
CA VAL A 152 3.41 10.68 5.38
C VAL A 152 2.45 11.74 4.82
N HIS A 153 1.55 12.29 5.66
CA HIS A 153 0.63 13.34 5.25
C HIS A 153 1.37 14.60 4.80
N HIS A 154 2.38 15.00 5.54
CA HIS A 154 3.21 16.16 5.18
C HIS A 154 3.90 15.93 3.83
N TYR A 155 4.50 14.78 3.63
CA TYR A 155 5.16 14.41 2.38
C TYR A 155 4.18 14.43 1.19
N LEU A 156 3.00 13.81 1.31
CA LEU A 156 2.00 13.80 0.23
C LEU A 156 1.49 15.20 -0.10
N ARG A 157 1.27 16.05 0.91
CA ARG A 157 0.89 17.45 0.69
C ARG A 157 1.99 18.25 0.01
N HIS A 158 3.24 17.98 0.37
CA HIS A 158 4.41 18.56 -0.31
C HIS A 158 4.43 18.18 -1.79
N ILE A 159 4.30 16.89 -2.12
CA ILE A 159 4.22 16.43 -3.52
C ILE A 159 3.02 17.03 -4.26
N ALA A 160 1.88 17.18 -3.58
CA ALA A 160 0.67 17.73 -4.19
C ALA A 160 0.79 19.20 -4.59
N HIS A 161 1.43 20.02 -3.78
CA HIS A 161 1.31 21.48 -3.86
C HIS A 161 2.62 22.23 -4.13
N ASP A 162 3.75 21.69 -3.72
CA ASP A 162 5.01 22.40 -3.80
C ASP A 162 5.65 22.30 -5.19
N SER A 163 6.42 23.31 -5.55
CA SER A 163 7.14 23.37 -6.83
C SER A 163 8.49 22.65 -6.79
N VAL A 164 8.83 22.01 -5.68
CA VAL A 164 10.11 21.33 -5.51
C VAL A 164 10.11 20.02 -6.30
N ILE A 165 11.13 19.86 -7.13
CA ILE A 165 11.37 18.62 -7.90
C ILE A 165 11.75 17.50 -6.93
N ASP A 166 11.00 16.40 -6.96
CA ASP A 166 11.40 15.16 -6.31
C ASP A 166 12.59 14.55 -7.07
N ARG A 167 13.80 14.67 -6.51
CA ARG A 167 15.04 14.16 -7.10
C ARG A 167 15.22 12.65 -6.92
N LEU A 168 14.23 11.95 -6.37
CA LEU A 168 14.31 10.51 -6.12
C LEU A 168 13.97 9.68 -7.36
N ASP A 169 13.67 10.32 -8.49
CA ASP A 169 13.31 9.70 -9.77
C ASP A 169 12.20 8.63 -9.67
N ARG A 170 11.32 8.78 -8.68
CA ARG A 170 10.20 7.85 -8.46
C ARG A 170 8.85 8.41 -8.92
N TRP A 171 8.75 9.75 -8.98
CA TRP A 171 7.56 10.47 -9.46
C TRP A 171 7.70 10.90 -10.92
N TYR A 172 8.42 10.13 -11.73
CA TYR A 172 8.79 10.48 -13.12
C TYR A 172 7.59 10.68 -14.06
N PHE A 173 6.40 10.21 -13.68
CA PHE A 173 5.18 10.42 -14.46
C PHE A 173 4.52 11.79 -14.20
N PHE A 174 4.99 12.54 -13.21
CA PHE A 174 4.61 13.93 -13.05
C PHE A 174 5.57 14.83 -13.82
N ASN A 175 5.02 15.73 -14.62
CA ASN A 175 5.83 16.80 -15.21
C ASN A 175 6.05 17.90 -14.18
N PHE A 176 7.17 17.81 -13.45
CA PHE A 176 7.56 18.82 -12.48
C PHE A 176 8.21 20.07 -13.13
N HIS A 177 8.58 19.97 -14.40
CA HIS A 177 9.26 21.02 -15.14
C HIS A 177 8.26 21.80 -15.97
N GLY A 178 7.17 22.24 -15.54
CA GLY A 178 6.22 23.06 -16.30
C GLY A 178 6.63 23.32 -17.75
N ASP A 179 5.71 23.26 -18.66
CA ASP A 179 6.00 23.51 -20.07
C ASP A 179 6.84 24.78 -20.23
N SER A 180 8.08 24.61 -20.66
CA SER A 180 8.94 25.68 -21.11
C SER A 180 8.53 26.11 -22.51
#